data_818d8cdb1f0801322d54236f667c72d0
#
_entry.id   818d8cdb1f0801322d54236f667c72d0
#
_cell.length_a   1.000
_cell.length_b   1.000
_cell.length_c   1.000
_cell.angle_alpha   90.00
_cell.angle_beta   90.00
_cell.angle_gamma   90.00
#
_symmetry.space_group_name_H-M   'P 1'
#
loop_
_entity.id
_entity.type
_entity.pdbx_description
1 polymer ?
#
loop_
_entity_poly.entity_id
_entity_poly.type
_entity_poly.pdbx_seq_one_letter_code
_entity_poly.pdbx_strand_id
1 'polypeptide(L)'
;FQGSDSLGWGFGGQRPPERKEGNLLAKEFLLVDGYNIIHAWSELRELVEDVSLESARQRLMDILSNYKGTKQATVILVFDGYLVKGNIGTVYEYNNIFVVYTKEAETADHYIERVVTSMPKHYKVRVATGDGLEQLIIYGQGAIRMTARELWNEVTAAETELRERFIRNRPPKNNILADHLDEEVLAWFEELRRKK
;
A
#
# COMPACT_ATOMS: atom_id res chain seq x y z
N PHE A 1 -7.52 -37.12 15.16
CA PHE A 1 -6.26 -36.49 14.78
C PHE A 1 -6.54 -35.03 14.46
N GLN A 2 -6.31 -34.16 15.43
CA GLN A 2 -6.44 -32.73 15.28
C GLN A 2 -5.14 -32.20 14.66
N GLY A 3 -5.21 -31.78 13.40
CA GLY A 3 -4.14 -31.05 12.72
C GLY A 3 -4.13 -29.61 13.20
N SER A 4 -3.11 -29.24 13.95
CA SER A 4 -2.86 -27.87 14.42
C SER A 4 -2.43 -27.00 13.23
N ASP A 5 -3.29 -26.08 12.81
CA ASP A 5 -2.95 -25.01 11.86
C ASP A 5 -2.03 -23.96 12.52
N SER A 6 -0.78 -24.34 12.72
CA SER A 6 0.27 -23.40 13.10
C SER A 6 1.01 -22.93 11.85
N LEU A 7 0.40 -22.05 11.05
CA LEU A 7 1.13 -21.21 10.10
C LEU A 7 1.93 -20.20 10.91
N GLY A 8 3.14 -20.60 11.30
CA GLY A 8 4.13 -19.74 11.91
C GLY A 8 4.63 -18.72 10.88
N TRP A 9 3.88 -17.64 10.70
CA TRP A 9 4.42 -16.43 10.10
C TRP A 9 5.55 -15.97 11.01
N GLY A 10 6.77 -15.89 10.49
CA GLY A 10 7.95 -15.42 11.24
C GLY A 10 7.91 -13.93 11.60
N PHE A 11 6.73 -13.44 11.90
CA PHE A 11 6.46 -12.14 12.48
C PHE A 11 6.62 -12.30 13.97
N GLY A 12 7.58 -11.63 14.57
CA GLY A 12 7.81 -11.66 16.02
C GLY A 12 6.52 -11.41 16.79
N GLY A 13 5.84 -12.48 17.16
CA GLY A 13 4.82 -12.58 18.20
C GLY A 13 3.47 -11.88 18.00
N GLN A 14 3.20 -11.16 16.90
CA GLN A 14 1.88 -10.57 16.67
C GLN A 14 1.21 -11.17 15.45
N ARG A 15 0.14 -11.95 15.70
CA ARG A 15 -0.79 -12.36 14.64
C ARG A 15 -1.47 -11.12 14.07
N PRO A 16 -1.71 -11.06 12.73
CA PRO A 16 -2.61 -10.05 12.19
C PRO A 16 -3.95 -10.13 12.94
N PRO A 17 -4.58 -9.00 13.26
CA PRO A 17 -5.80 -8.98 14.06
C PRO A 17 -6.87 -9.84 13.40
N GLU A 18 -7.30 -10.89 14.11
CA GLU A 18 -8.47 -11.69 13.74
C GLU A 18 -9.71 -10.78 13.78
N ARG A 19 -10.15 -10.31 12.63
CA ARG A 19 -11.47 -9.70 12.52
C ARG A 19 -12.51 -10.81 12.72
N LYS A 20 -13.38 -10.60 13.70
CA LYS A 20 -14.50 -11.46 14.03
C LYS A 20 -15.23 -11.96 12.79
N GLU A 21 -15.47 -13.27 12.75
CA GLU A 21 -16.25 -13.98 11.72
C GLU A 21 -17.57 -13.26 11.46
N GLY A 22 -17.74 -12.76 10.23
CA GLY A 22 -18.95 -12.04 9.84
C GLY A 22 -19.11 -11.84 8.33
N ASN A 23 -18.15 -12.27 7.51
CA ASN A 23 -18.35 -12.24 6.06
C ASN A 23 -17.42 -13.24 5.35
N LEU A 24 -18.04 -14.23 4.68
CA LEU A 24 -17.36 -15.30 3.92
C LEU A 24 -16.76 -14.79 2.58
N LEU A 25 -16.40 -13.50 2.51
CA LEU A 25 -15.64 -12.97 1.37
C LEU A 25 -14.21 -13.48 1.50
N ALA A 26 -13.74 -14.16 0.47
CA ALA A 26 -12.36 -14.62 0.39
C ALA A 26 -11.40 -13.46 0.69
N LYS A 27 -10.51 -13.63 1.67
CA LYS A 27 -9.51 -12.59 2.00
C LYS A 27 -8.66 -12.33 0.75
N GLU A 28 -8.53 -11.07 0.39
CA GLU A 28 -7.75 -10.64 -0.76
C GLU A 28 -6.42 -10.03 -0.29
N PHE A 29 -5.34 -10.48 -0.93
CA PHE A 29 -3.98 -9.99 -0.68
C PHE A 29 -3.38 -9.45 -1.97
N LEU A 30 -2.67 -8.34 -1.85
CA LEU A 30 -1.84 -7.77 -2.90
C LEU A 30 -0.40 -7.71 -2.39
N LEU A 31 0.47 -8.55 -2.95
CA LEU A 31 1.91 -8.47 -2.75
C LEU A 31 2.50 -7.60 -3.85
N VAL A 32 3.44 -6.73 -3.49
CA VAL A 32 4.05 -5.79 -4.42
C VAL A 32 5.57 -5.88 -4.29
N ASP A 33 6.27 -6.18 -5.37
CA ASP A 33 7.71 -6.02 -5.45
C ASP A 33 8.06 -4.53 -5.55
N GLY A 34 8.57 -3.96 -4.47
CA GLY A 34 8.78 -2.53 -4.34
C GLY A 34 9.77 -1.97 -5.33
N TYR A 35 10.93 -2.61 -5.51
CA TYR A 35 11.94 -2.10 -6.43
C TYR A 35 11.57 -2.28 -7.90
N ASN A 36 10.94 -3.40 -8.24
CA ASN A 36 10.41 -3.60 -9.58
C ASN A 36 9.40 -2.50 -9.96
N ILE A 37 8.50 -2.15 -9.03
CA ILE A 37 7.53 -1.07 -9.26
C ILE A 37 8.20 0.30 -9.32
N ILE A 38 9.16 0.60 -8.43
CA ILE A 38 9.91 1.87 -8.45
C ILE A 38 10.59 2.07 -9.81
N HIS A 39 11.23 1.03 -10.34
CA HIS A 39 11.91 1.11 -11.64
C HIS A 39 10.96 1.14 -12.83
N ALA A 40 9.77 0.57 -12.71
CA ALA A 40 8.77 0.52 -13.78
C ALA A 40 7.97 1.82 -13.92
N TRP A 41 7.72 2.54 -12.82
CA TRP A 41 6.94 3.78 -12.84
C TRP A 41 7.83 5.01 -13.06
N SER A 42 7.56 5.79 -14.11
CA SER A 42 8.38 6.95 -14.49
C SER A 42 8.53 7.95 -13.34
N GLU A 43 7.42 8.30 -12.66
CA GLU A 43 7.41 9.23 -11.52
C GLU A 43 8.38 8.79 -10.40
N LEU A 44 8.39 7.49 -10.08
CA LEU A 44 9.26 6.97 -9.02
C LEU A 44 10.72 6.85 -9.46
N ARG A 45 10.95 6.48 -10.72
CA ARG A 45 12.30 6.40 -11.29
C ARG A 45 12.96 7.78 -11.35
N GLU A 46 12.24 8.79 -11.80
CA GLU A 46 12.70 10.19 -11.79
C GLU A 46 13.02 10.64 -10.35
N LEU A 47 12.19 10.27 -9.37
CA LEU A 47 12.45 10.58 -7.97
C LEU A 47 13.72 9.90 -7.42
N VAL A 48 14.06 8.69 -7.91
CA VAL A 48 15.34 8.03 -7.58
C VAL A 48 16.52 8.82 -8.13
N GLU A 49 16.42 9.29 -9.38
CA GLU A 49 17.49 10.01 -10.08
C GLU A 49 17.68 11.43 -9.51
N ASP A 50 16.59 12.15 -9.26
CA ASP A 50 16.62 13.56 -8.86
C ASP A 50 16.83 13.76 -7.35
N VAL A 51 16.40 12.82 -6.52
CA VAL A 51 16.41 12.98 -5.05
C VAL A 51 17.10 11.81 -4.36
N SER A 52 16.43 10.66 -4.25
CA SER A 52 16.99 9.46 -3.63
C SER A 52 16.06 8.25 -3.76
N LEU A 53 16.65 7.05 -3.64
CA LEU A 53 15.90 5.80 -3.56
C LEU A 53 14.97 5.75 -2.33
N GLU A 54 15.37 6.36 -1.21
CA GLU A 54 14.55 6.45 0.00
C GLU A 54 13.28 7.27 -0.25
N SER A 55 13.40 8.40 -0.95
CA SER A 55 12.25 9.22 -1.32
C SER A 55 11.28 8.47 -2.23
N ALA A 56 11.79 7.67 -3.17
CA ALA A 56 10.97 6.83 -4.03
C ALA A 56 10.26 5.71 -3.24
N ARG A 57 10.94 5.07 -2.27
CA ARG A 57 10.31 4.10 -1.36
C ARG A 57 9.18 4.73 -0.56
N GLN A 58 9.44 5.89 0.04
CA GLN A 58 8.45 6.63 0.81
C GLN A 58 7.23 6.98 -0.04
N ARG A 59 7.47 7.49 -1.25
CA ARG A 59 6.40 7.84 -2.20
C ARG A 59 5.57 6.63 -2.60
N LEU A 60 6.19 5.47 -2.86
CA LEU A 60 5.47 4.23 -3.17
C LEU A 60 4.62 3.75 -1.98
N MET A 61 5.15 3.83 -0.75
CA MET A 61 4.39 3.51 0.47
C MET A 61 3.15 4.40 0.61
N ASP A 62 3.26 5.70 0.37
CA ASP A 62 2.14 6.64 0.42
C ASP A 62 1.08 6.32 -0.63
N ILE A 63 1.49 6.05 -1.87
CA ILE A 63 0.61 5.69 -2.97
C ILE A 63 -0.18 4.41 -2.62
N LEU A 64 0.50 3.37 -2.17
CA LEU A 64 -0.14 2.09 -1.84
C LEU A 64 -1.03 2.18 -0.59
N SER A 65 -0.67 3.01 0.39
CA SER A 65 -1.50 3.30 1.55
C SER A 65 -2.82 3.98 1.14
N ASN A 66 -2.75 4.97 0.25
CA ASN A 66 -3.93 5.63 -0.30
C ASN A 66 -4.80 4.64 -1.10
N TYR A 67 -4.18 3.83 -1.95
CA TYR A 67 -4.87 2.78 -2.70
C TYR A 67 -5.58 1.78 -1.77
N LYS A 68 -4.90 1.31 -0.71
CA LYS A 68 -5.47 0.43 0.31
C LYS A 68 -6.70 1.05 0.99
N GLY A 69 -6.71 2.37 1.20
CA GLY A 69 -7.87 3.08 1.76
C GLY A 69 -9.15 2.94 0.94
N THR A 70 -9.04 2.66 -0.37
CA THR A 70 -10.19 2.44 -1.28
C THR A 70 -10.56 0.98 -1.47
N LYS A 71 -9.67 0.05 -1.13
CA LYS A 71 -9.82 -1.39 -1.39
C LYS A 71 -9.81 -2.18 -0.08
N GLN A 72 -10.48 -3.33 -0.09
CA GLN A 72 -10.51 -4.22 1.08
C GLN A 72 -9.34 -5.21 1.12
N ALA A 73 -8.49 -5.23 0.10
CA ALA A 73 -7.32 -6.11 0.04
C ALA A 73 -6.27 -5.75 1.10
N THR A 74 -5.60 -6.74 1.68
CA THR A 74 -4.39 -6.51 2.48
C THR A 74 -3.21 -6.30 1.54
N VAL A 75 -2.53 -5.16 1.66
CA VAL A 75 -1.37 -4.81 0.84
C VAL A 75 -0.09 -5.11 1.60
N ILE A 76 0.82 -5.86 0.97
CA ILE A 76 2.15 -6.21 1.48
C ILE A 76 3.17 -5.74 0.46
N LEU A 77 3.95 -4.72 0.82
CA LEU A 77 5.02 -4.17 0.00
C LEU A 77 6.34 -4.79 0.43
N VAL A 78 7.05 -5.40 -0.49
CA VAL A 78 8.31 -6.12 -0.24
C VAL A 78 9.48 -5.39 -0.88
N PHE A 79 10.52 -5.13 -0.11
CA PHE A 79 11.78 -4.57 -0.58
C PHE A 79 12.94 -5.54 -0.31
N ASP A 80 13.86 -5.65 -1.23
CA ASP A 80 15.11 -6.36 -1.03
C ASP A 80 15.94 -5.74 0.09
N GLY A 81 16.24 -6.56 1.08
CA GLY A 81 16.97 -6.11 2.27
C GLY A 81 18.47 -5.86 2.05
N TYR A 82 19.06 -6.41 0.96
CA TYR A 82 20.49 -6.22 0.69
C TYR A 82 20.89 -4.76 0.39
N LEU A 83 19.93 -3.95 -0.04
CA LEU A 83 20.11 -2.51 -0.26
C LEU A 83 20.08 -1.69 1.05
N VAL A 84 19.77 -2.34 2.18
CA VAL A 84 19.74 -1.71 3.51
C VAL A 84 20.77 -2.39 4.40
N LYS A 85 21.99 -1.80 4.52
CA LYS A 85 23.09 -2.37 5.29
C LYS A 85 22.69 -2.72 6.71
N GLY A 86 22.99 -3.96 7.13
CA GLY A 86 22.71 -4.45 8.48
C GLY A 86 21.26 -4.84 8.74
N ASN A 87 20.45 -5.00 7.72
CA ASN A 87 19.05 -5.41 7.87
C ASN A 87 18.94 -6.91 8.12
N ILE A 88 18.46 -7.27 9.30
CA ILE A 88 18.18 -8.66 9.72
C ILE A 88 16.82 -9.18 9.22
N GLY A 89 16.15 -8.43 8.34
CA GLY A 89 14.78 -8.62 7.95
C GLY A 89 13.84 -7.90 8.90
N THR A 90 13.07 -6.98 8.36
CA THR A 90 12.14 -6.16 9.16
C THR A 90 10.76 -6.19 8.55
N VAL A 91 9.75 -6.29 9.38
CA VAL A 91 8.34 -6.15 8.99
C VAL A 91 7.70 -5.13 9.90
N TYR A 92 7.06 -4.13 9.32
CA TYR A 92 6.32 -3.13 10.08
C TYR A 92 5.05 -2.69 9.32
N GLU A 93 4.15 -2.09 10.05
CA GLU A 93 2.96 -1.49 9.48
C GLU A 93 3.23 -0.01 9.18
N TYR A 94 3.00 0.38 7.94
CA TYR A 94 3.03 1.76 7.50
C TYR A 94 1.62 2.21 7.19
N ASN A 95 1.04 3.09 8.02
CA ASN A 95 -0.36 3.49 7.97
C ASN A 95 -1.31 2.27 7.99
N ASN A 96 -1.69 1.77 6.84
CA ASN A 96 -2.64 0.65 6.67
C ASN A 96 -2.10 -0.47 5.76
N ILE A 97 -0.81 -0.43 5.39
CA ILE A 97 -0.13 -1.46 4.60
C ILE A 97 1.00 -2.10 5.41
N PHE A 98 1.37 -3.33 5.07
CA PHE A 98 2.57 -3.97 5.62
C PHE A 98 3.75 -3.75 4.71
N VAL A 99 4.88 -3.36 5.29
CA VAL A 99 6.15 -3.19 4.59
C VAL A 99 7.15 -4.21 5.11
N VAL A 100 7.77 -4.93 4.20
CA VAL A 100 8.73 -5.97 4.46
C VAL A 100 10.06 -5.60 3.83
N TYR A 101 11.12 -5.61 4.61
CA TYR A 101 12.49 -5.68 4.10
C TYR A 101 12.97 -7.11 4.29
N THR A 102 13.36 -7.79 3.21
CA THR A 102 13.86 -9.17 3.28
C THR A 102 15.19 -9.24 4.02
N LYS A 103 15.58 -10.44 4.44
CA LYS A 103 16.92 -10.66 5.02
C LYS A 103 17.99 -10.49 3.95
N GLU A 104 19.22 -10.21 4.37
CA GLU A 104 20.36 -9.97 3.45
C GLU A 104 20.59 -11.09 2.41
N ALA A 105 20.21 -12.32 2.73
CA ALA A 105 20.35 -13.49 1.83
C ALA A 105 19.05 -13.89 1.11
N GLU A 106 17.96 -13.14 1.27
CA GLU A 106 16.65 -13.43 0.68
C GLU A 106 16.22 -12.29 -0.25
N THR A 107 15.97 -12.60 -1.53
CA THR A 107 15.43 -11.61 -2.46
C THR A 107 13.94 -11.39 -2.24
N ALA A 108 13.40 -10.25 -2.74
CA ALA A 108 11.97 -9.97 -2.72
C ALA A 108 11.18 -11.07 -3.43
N ASP A 109 11.67 -11.56 -4.57
CA ASP A 109 11.07 -12.63 -5.36
C ASP A 109 10.90 -13.92 -4.56
N HIS A 110 11.97 -14.39 -3.92
CA HIS A 110 11.93 -15.59 -3.08
C HIS A 110 10.99 -15.44 -1.88
N TYR A 111 10.96 -14.24 -1.28
CA TYR A 111 10.02 -13.95 -0.21
C TYR A 111 8.58 -14.02 -0.68
N ILE A 112 8.26 -13.37 -1.80
CA ILE A 112 6.91 -13.35 -2.40
C ILE A 112 6.47 -14.76 -2.76
N GLU A 113 7.32 -15.55 -3.45
CA GLU A 113 7.03 -16.94 -3.81
C GLU A 113 6.72 -17.80 -2.59
N ARG A 114 7.55 -17.72 -1.55
CA ARG A 114 7.36 -18.45 -0.29
C ARG A 114 6.04 -18.06 0.39
N VAL A 115 5.71 -16.77 0.42
CA VAL A 115 4.46 -16.27 1.01
C VAL A 115 3.27 -16.79 0.22
N VAL A 116 3.28 -16.68 -1.12
CA VAL A 116 2.20 -17.16 -1.99
C VAL A 116 1.97 -18.66 -1.79
N THR A 117 3.05 -19.45 -1.76
CA THR A 117 2.98 -20.92 -1.57
C THR A 117 2.40 -21.30 -0.21
N SER A 118 2.66 -20.51 0.83
CA SER A 118 2.17 -20.76 2.18
C SER A 118 0.74 -20.29 2.42
N MET A 119 0.18 -19.49 1.52
CA MET A 119 -1.18 -18.95 1.68
C MET A 119 -2.25 -20.01 1.39
N PRO A 120 -3.35 -20.02 2.15
CA PRO A 120 -4.49 -20.88 1.87
C PRO A 120 -5.05 -20.66 0.47
N LYS A 121 -5.35 -21.76 -0.26
CA LYS A 121 -5.83 -21.70 -1.65
C LYS A 121 -7.17 -20.96 -1.85
N HIS A 122 -7.93 -20.76 -0.79
CA HIS A 122 -9.18 -19.99 -0.84
C HIS A 122 -8.96 -18.48 -0.72
N TYR A 123 -7.73 -18.02 -0.47
CA TYR A 123 -7.40 -16.60 -0.50
C TYR A 123 -7.17 -16.16 -1.95
N LYS A 124 -7.65 -14.97 -2.26
CA LYS A 124 -7.37 -14.33 -3.54
C LYS A 124 -6.06 -13.56 -3.42
N VAL A 125 -5.01 -14.11 -3.99
CA VAL A 125 -3.67 -13.52 -3.93
C VAL A 125 -3.34 -12.91 -5.28
N ARG A 126 -2.98 -11.63 -5.28
CA ARG A 126 -2.46 -10.91 -6.45
C ARG A 126 -1.01 -10.51 -6.18
N VAL A 127 -0.17 -10.60 -7.20
CA VAL A 127 1.24 -10.22 -7.09
C VAL A 127 1.58 -9.24 -8.21
N ALA A 128 2.04 -8.06 -7.82
CA ALA A 128 2.46 -7.01 -8.74
C ALA A 128 3.99 -6.98 -8.83
N THR A 129 4.51 -7.34 -10.00
CA THR A 129 5.94 -7.32 -10.32
C THR A 129 6.15 -6.94 -11.79
N GLY A 130 7.33 -6.39 -12.10
CA GLY A 130 7.78 -6.10 -13.46
C GLY A 130 8.50 -7.26 -14.14
N ASP A 131 8.95 -8.28 -13.36
CA ASP A 131 9.74 -9.39 -13.90
C ASP A 131 8.87 -10.47 -14.57
N GLY A 132 9.20 -10.79 -15.83
CA GLY A 132 8.46 -11.77 -16.62
C GLY A 132 8.67 -13.22 -16.15
N LEU A 133 9.84 -13.57 -15.60
CA LEU A 133 10.12 -14.92 -15.09
C LEU A 133 9.41 -15.18 -13.77
N GLU A 134 9.43 -14.21 -12.87
CA GLU A 134 8.69 -14.23 -11.61
C GLU A 134 7.18 -14.40 -11.83
N GLN A 135 6.66 -13.72 -12.83
CA GLN A 135 5.26 -13.82 -13.23
C GLN A 135 4.85 -15.26 -13.61
N LEU A 136 5.75 -16.04 -14.19
CA LEU A 136 5.47 -17.42 -14.58
C LEU A 136 5.38 -18.36 -13.37
N ILE A 137 6.27 -18.20 -12.39
CA ILE A 137 6.30 -18.99 -11.15
C ILE A 137 5.03 -18.75 -10.33
N ILE A 138 4.65 -17.48 -10.17
CA ILE A 138 3.45 -17.06 -9.44
C ILE A 138 2.18 -17.67 -10.05
N TYR A 139 2.05 -17.67 -11.38
CA TYR A 139 0.93 -18.26 -12.07
C TYR A 139 0.79 -19.76 -11.79
N GLY A 140 1.91 -20.50 -11.76
CA GLY A 140 1.94 -21.92 -11.44
C GLY A 140 1.45 -22.27 -10.03
N GLN A 141 1.44 -21.27 -9.11
CA GLN A 141 1.02 -21.44 -7.72
C GLN A 141 -0.42 -20.97 -7.44
N GLY A 142 -1.15 -20.53 -8.47
CA GLY A 142 -2.55 -20.12 -8.36
C GLY A 142 -2.77 -18.68 -7.89
N ALA A 143 -1.73 -17.86 -7.80
CA ALA A 143 -1.87 -16.42 -7.59
C ALA A 143 -2.16 -15.71 -8.92
N ILE A 144 -2.83 -14.58 -8.84
CA ILE A 144 -3.15 -13.74 -9.99
C ILE A 144 -1.98 -12.77 -10.20
N ARG A 145 -1.39 -12.87 -11.36
CA ARG A 145 -0.36 -11.95 -11.80
C ARG A 145 -0.94 -10.56 -12.08
N MET A 146 -0.19 -9.52 -11.71
CA MET A 146 -0.45 -8.13 -12.04
C MET A 146 0.84 -7.47 -12.54
N THR A 147 0.80 -6.82 -13.68
CA THR A 147 1.93 -6.04 -14.19
C THR A 147 2.03 -4.71 -13.46
N ALA A 148 3.22 -4.09 -13.47
CA ALA A 148 3.40 -2.74 -12.93
C ALA A 148 2.45 -1.71 -13.56
N ARG A 149 2.13 -1.87 -14.86
CA ARG A 149 1.18 -1.01 -15.57
C ARG A 149 -0.26 -1.22 -15.11
N GLU A 150 -0.67 -2.45 -14.89
CA GLU A 150 -2.01 -2.76 -14.38
C GLU A 150 -2.19 -2.20 -12.97
N LEU A 151 -1.18 -2.36 -12.10
CA LEU A 151 -1.20 -1.75 -10.77
C LEU A 151 -1.28 -0.23 -10.85
N TRP A 152 -0.50 0.41 -11.73
CA TRP A 152 -0.58 1.86 -11.97
C TRP A 152 -1.99 2.31 -12.34
N ASN A 153 -2.62 1.62 -13.30
CA ASN A 153 -3.98 1.94 -13.72
C ASN A 153 -5.00 1.81 -12.59
N GLU A 154 -4.88 0.75 -11.76
CA GLU A 154 -5.76 0.56 -10.60
C GLU A 154 -5.56 1.65 -9.54
N VAL A 155 -4.32 2.02 -9.26
CA VAL A 155 -3.99 3.08 -8.28
C VAL A 155 -4.52 4.43 -8.75
N THR A 156 -4.27 4.78 -10.02
CA THR A 156 -4.73 6.05 -10.60
C THR A 156 -6.26 6.13 -10.64
N ALA A 157 -6.93 5.04 -10.98
CA ALA A 157 -8.39 4.97 -10.95
C ALA A 157 -8.93 5.15 -9.52
N ALA A 158 -8.32 4.52 -8.53
CA ALA A 158 -8.69 4.65 -7.13
C ALA A 158 -8.50 6.09 -6.60
N GLU A 159 -7.41 6.75 -6.97
CA GLU A 159 -7.15 8.14 -6.63
C GLU A 159 -8.20 9.08 -7.25
N THR A 160 -8.55 8.85 -8.51
CA THR A 160 -9.58 9.62 -9.21
C THR A 160 -10.94 9.46 -8.53
N GLU A 161 -11.32 8.22 -8.19
CA GLU A 161 -12.57 7.93 -7.47
C GLU A 161 -12.63 8.63 -6.11
N LEU A 162 -11.54 8.62 -5.35
CA LEU A 162 -11.44 9.36 -4.09
C LEU A 162 -11.64 10.85 -4.30
N ARG A 163 -10.95 11.43 -5.28
CA ARG A 163 -11.03 12.86 -5.60
C ARG A 163 -12.45 13.26 -5.97
N GLU A 164 -13.14 12.47 -6.79
CA GLU A 164 -14.53 12.70 -7.16
C GLU A 164 -15.49 12.60 -5.97
N ARG A 165 -15.30 11.62 -5.08
CA ARG A 165 -16.09 11.49 -3.84
C ARG A 165 -15.91 12.69 -2.93
N PHE A 166 -14.69 13.21 -2.76
CA PHE A 166 -14.41 14.40 -1.99
C PHE A 166 -15.05 15.65 -2.60
N ILE A 167 -15.03 15.81 -3.93
CA ILE A 167 -15.66 16.93 -4.62
C ILE A 167 -17.19 16.87 -4.45
N ARG A 168 -17.79 15.69 -4.62
CA ARG A 168 -19.23 15.48 -4.53
C ARG A 168 -19.77 15.68 -3.12
N ASN A 169 -19.00 15.28 -2.11
CA ASN A 169 -19.36 15.40 -0.68
C ASN A 169 -18.85 16.70 -0.05
N ARG A 170 -18.33 17.62 -0.83
CA ARG A 170 -17.97 18.95 -0.31
C ARG A 170 -19.25 19.59 0.19
N PRO A 171 -19.36 19.93 1.50
CA PRO A 171 -20.50 20.71 1.96
C PRO A 171 -20.57 21.98 1.12
N PRO A 172 -21.77 22.48 0.80
CA PRO A 172 -21.91 23.76 0.13
C PRO A 172 -21.03 24.76 0.87
N LYS A 173 -20.38 25.67 0.13
CA LYS A 173 -19.51 26.73 0.69
C LYS A 173 -20.32 27.66 1.59
N ASN A 174 -20.88 27.16 2.65
CA ASN A 174 -21.29 27.99 3.77
C ASN A 174 -20.02 28.25 4.59
N ASN A 175 -19.72 29.48 4.82
CA ASN A 175 -18.64 29.93 5.69
C ASN A 175 -18.89 29.36 7.10
N ILE A 176 -18.55 28.08 7.34
CA ILE A 176 -18.75 27.46 8.66
C ILE A 176 -17.99 28.22 9.76
N LEU A 177 -16.90 28.91 9.40
CA LEU A 177 -16.21 29.85 10.31
C LEU A 177 -17.02 31.13 10.52
N ALA A 178 -17.71 31.65 9.49
CA ALA A 178 -18.48 32.86 9.61
C ALA A 178 -19.76 32.66 10.43
N ASP A 179 -20.37 31.49 10.40
CA ASP A 179 -21.58 31.16 11.16
C ASP A 179 -21.33 30.94 12.66
N HIS A 180 -20.05 30.81 13.07
CA HIS A 180 -19.64 30.59 14.47
C HIS A 180 -18.78 31.74 15.07
N LEU A 181 -18.55 32.81 14.31
CA LEU A 181 -17.79 33.96 14.77
C LEU A 181 -18.77 35.12 15.04
N ASP A 182 -18.55 35.79 16.16
CA ASP A 182 -19.28 37.04 16.49
C ASP A 182 -19.04 38.07 15.40
N GLU A 183 -20.04 38.95 15.15
CA GLU A 183 -20.00 39.97 14.09
C GLU A 183 -18.76 40.86 14.18
N GLU A 184 -18.28 41.15 15.40
CA GLU A 184 -17.08 41.96 15.64
C GLU A 184 -15.80 41.26 15.12
N VAL A 185 -15.72 39.95 15.33
CA VAL A 185 -14.57 39.14 14.87
C VAL A 185 -14.59 38.99 13.36
N LEU A 186 -15.76 38.82 12.76
CA LEU A 186 -15.94 38.79 11.30
C LEU A 186 -15.53 40.13 10.66
N ALA A 187 -15.95 41.25 11.22
CA ALA A 187 -15.59 42.58 10.73
C ALA A 187 -14.07 42.80 10.79
N TRP A 188 -13.40 42.33 11.86
CA TRP A 188 -11.96 42.42 12.01
C TRP A 188 -11.21 41.61 10.97
N PHE A 189 -11.64 40.38 10.68
CA PHE A 189 -11.05 39.56 9.61
C PHE A 189 -11.25 40.17 8.22
N GLU A 190 -12.39 40.78 7.94
CA GLU A 190 -12.65 41.49 6.69
C GLU A 190 -11.77 42.72 6.53
N GLU A 191 -11.51 43.43 7.60
CA GLU A 191 -10.61 44.59 7.60
C GLU A 191 -9.15 44.17 7.33
N LEU A 192 -8.70 43.09 7.96
CA LEU A 192 -7.37 42.51 7.67
C LEU A 192 -7.21 42.08 6.22
N ARG A 193 -8.26 41.53 5.59
CA ARG A 193 -8.23 41.13 4.17
C ARG A 193 -8.12 42.31 3.23
N ARG A 194 -8.63 43.46 3.60
CA ARG A 194 -8.61 44.71 2.79
C ARG A 194 -7.31 45.52 2.92
N LYS A 195 -6.49 45.23 3.94
CA LYS A 195 -5.21 45.92 4.21
C LYS A 195 -4.00 45.29 3.45
N LYS A 196 -4.24 44.79 2.23
CA LYS A 196 -3.15 44.33 1.34
C LYS A 196 -2.87 45.40 0.32
#